data_2a65ceaefc93e451a29c7c48e0810523
#
_entry.id   2a65ceaefc93e451a29c7c48e0810523
#
_cell.length_a   1.000
_cell.length_b   1.000
_cell.length_c   1.000
_cell.angle_alpha   90.00
_cell.angle_beta   90.00
_cell.angle_gamma   90.00
#
_symmetry.space_group_name_H-M   'P 1'
#
loop_
_entity.id
_entity.type
_entity.pdbx_description
1 polymer ?
#
loop_
_entity_poly.entity_id
_entity_poly.type
_entity_poly.pdbx_seq_one_letter_code
_entity_poly.pdbx_strand_id
1 'polypeptide(L)'
;MILSIFSSILGFFSSNGIIFYLYYDIFLFAGLLLSIAVSYKSIVEMARRVSKREYIPMLAAVLVFIAIALIFVTPTFMIYNDEYIYGAIAKSMIYNHLAGICSFSSGNYCVPGTEGLFHQPTGWSFIEAIAFLITGVKIPTMFGLQLIISTLAVILIFYVAYDMFEDYRIAALSSFILAMTPVFMRYARSAVPDMSTAMFGLLSILLLMEYMRSKRFVVGVAAVFATVYTMTTKVDGVIIIPILMSVLLTYKYNFSGRKAKSQLYSLLALVILLFVVGFPQIMFLLIANQHGFGVNPGLPKFSYSDFTYNLPQNVLFWFGAYTYVVFPFKGVNYIYNVEFPITYTLFAILGAILLFAKKNYRNLALLVLWFLAIFLFYTSYYAGGALYSNGDDIRYFLLAFAPISILASFSTFYIYDAYQKKAQLMHLPQQMRKRTSIIVLTILLVILLSVGMYQIFTIVAQNPSQYFAFAGERASWQLIESYYHNIPADSMVVSLKPPLWYLLGRSTIYTSWITIPQYEQEFENLSANGVYFDYGISCDEGARAYYQSTAAICADFMAKHKTEPLIILPFDKDSWDTVIGIYKVLGPANASNSSS
;
A
#
# COMPACT_ATOMS: atom_id res chain seq x y z
N MET A 1 -9.58 -25.41 -29.65
CA MET A 1 -8.94 -26.16 -28.56
C MET A 1 -8.22 -25.23 -27.56
N ILE A 2 -7.21 -24.43 -27.93
CA ILE A 2 -6.50 -23.54 -26.98
C ILE A 2 -7.45 -22.52 -26.33
N LEU A 3 -8.28 -21.84 -27.11
CA LEU A 3 -9.28 -20.89 -26.60
C LEU A 3 -10.31 -21.57 -25.68
N SER A 4 -10.74 -22.79 -25.99
CA SER A 4 -11.67 -23.56 -25.16
C SER A 4 -11.03 -23.96 -23.83
N ILE A 5 -9.78 -24.39 -23.83
CA ILE A 5 -9.03 -24.70 -22.59
C ILE A 5 -8.86 -23.43 -21.75
N PHE A 6 -8.48 -22.33 -22.38
CA PHE A 6 -8.31 -21.03 -21.68
C PHE A 6 -9.62 -20.55 -21.06
N SER A 7 -10.74 -20.63 -21.80
CA SER A 7 -12.07 -20.30 -21.28
C SER A 7 -12.48 -21.19 -20.09
N SER A 8 -12.19 -22.49 -20.16
CA SER A 8 -12.48 -23.43 -19.04
C SER A 8 -11.64 -23.12 -17.80
N ILE A 9 -10.36 -22.78 -17.98
CA ILE A 9 -9.48 -22.39 -16.88
C ILE A 9 -10.00 -21.07 -16.25
N LEU A 10 -10.34 -20.09 -17.07
CA LEU A 10 -10.86 -18.81 -16.60
C LEU A 10 -12.17 -18.99 -15.82
N GLY A 11 -13.09 -19.85 -16.35
CA GLY A 11 -14.34 -20.22 -15.68
C GLY A 11 -14.11 -20.88 -14.32
N PHE A 12 -13.11 -21.78 -14.21
CA PHE A 12 -12.74 -22.39 -12.95
C PHE A 12 -12.29 -21.36 -11.90
N PHE A 13 -11.40 -20.44 -12.27
CA PHE A 13 -10.94 -19.39 -11.36
C PHE A 13 -12.03 -18.38 -10.99
N SER A 14 -12.97 -18.12 -11.90
CA SER A 14 -14.12 -17.24 -11.64
C SER A 14 -15.10 -17.87 -10.65
N SER A 15 -15.43 -19.15 -10.79
CA SER A 15 -16.41 -19.83 -9.94
C SER A 15 -15.88 -20.29 -8.60
N ASN A 16 -14.59 -20.65 -8.51
CA ASN A 16 -13.96 -21.19 -7.30
C ASN A 16 -12.89 -20.24 -6.71
N GLY A 17 -12.76 -19.03 -7.26
CA GLY A 17 -11.66 -18.12 -6.96
C GLY A 17 -11.52 -17.81 -5.47
N ILE A 18 -12.61 -17.60 -4.76
CA ILE A 18 -12.61 -17.22 -3.34
C ILE A 18 -11.92 -18.29 -2.46
N ILE A 19 -12.22 -19.56 -2.71
CA ILE A 19 -11.60 -20.70 -1.98
C ILE A 19 -10.16 -20.90 -2.50
N PHE A 20 -9.99 -20.89 -3.82
CA PHE A 20 -8.70 -21.11 -4.45
C PHE A 20 -7.65 -20.13 -3.98
N TYR A 21 -7.95 -18.82 -3.95
CA TYR A 21 -6.98 -17.79 -3.57
C TYR A 21 -6.58 -17.88 -2.10
N LEU A 22 -7.42 -18.35 -1.20
CA LEU A 22 -7.00 -18.63 0.18
C LEU A 22 -5.88 -19.69 0.23
N TYR A 23 -6.08 -20.84 -0.45
CA TYR A 23 -5.05 -21.88 -0.48
C TYR A 23 -3.79 -21.45 -1.24
N TYR A 24 -3.96 -20.62 -2.25
CA TYR A 24 -2.84 -20.06 -2.99
C TYR A 24 -2.00 -19.11 -2.12
N ASP A 25 -2.61 -18.23 -1.32
CA ASP A 25 -1.91 -17.36 -0.38
C ASP A 25 -1.16 -18.18 0.70
N ILE A 26 -1.79 -19.24 1.23
CA ILE A 26 -1.14 -20.18 2.16
C ILE A 26 0.08 -20.81 1.50
N PHE A 27 -0.06 -21.32 0.27
CA PHE A 27 1.05 -21.94 -0.49
C PHE A 27 2.19 -20.94 -0.72
N LEU A 28 1.88 -19.73 -1.16
CA LEU A 28 2.89 -18.70 -1.43
C LEU A 28 3.64 -18.28 -0.16
N PHE A 29 2.91 -18.03 0.92
CA PHE A 29 3.51 -17.60 2.16
C PHE A 29 4.35 -18.72 2.80
N ALA A 30 3.84 -19.93 2.83
CA ALA A 30 4.60 -21.11 3.29
C ALA A 30 5.83 -21.36 2.42
N GLY A 31 5.71 -21.27 1.10
CA GLY A 31 6.82 -21.39 0.15
C GLY A 31 7.90 -20.31 0.36
N LEU A 32 7.48 -19.06 0.62
CA LEU A 32 8.38 -17.98 0.96
C LEU A 32 9.14 -18.27 2.27
N LEU A 33 8.42 -18.59 3.34
CA LEU A 33 9.04 -18.88 4.64
C LEU A 33 9.99 -20.07 4.57
N LEU A 34 9.57 -21.16 3.91
CA LEU A 34 10.40 -22.35 3.74
C LEU A 34 11.66 -22.06 2.93
N SER A 35 11.53 -21.34 1.80
CA SER A 35 12.67 -20.98 0.96
C SER A 35 13.65 -20.04 1.68
N ILE A 36 13.17 -19.09 2.49
CA ILE A 36 13.99 -18.26 3.39
C ILE A 36 14.68 -19.13 4.44
N ALA A 37 13.95 -20.05 5.08
CA ALA A 37 14.52 -20.95 6.08
C ALA A 37 15.64 -21.85 5.53
N VAL A 38 15.44 -22.42 4.33
CA VAL A 38 16.48 -23.21 3.66
C VAL A 38 17.64 -22.33 3.19
N SER A 39 17.39 -21.06 2.86
CA SER A 39 18.40 -20.06 2.48
C SER A 39 19.11 -19.43 3.68
N TYR A 40 18.80 -19.80 4.92
CA TYR A 40 19.25 -19.09 6.12
C TYR A 40 20.76 -18.86 6.17
N LYS A 41 21.57 -19.83 5.70
CA LYS A 41 23.04 -19.71 5.64
C LYS A 41 23.48 -18.53 4.76
N SER A 42 22.84 -18.35 3.58
CA SER A 42 23.13 -17.22 2.70
C SER A 42 22.69 -15.90 3.31
N ILE A 43 21.54 -15.88 3.98
CA ILE A 43 21.02 -14.69 4.65
C ILE A 43 21.91 -14.30 5.83
N VAL A 44 22.37 -15.29 6.62
CA VAL A 44 23.32 -15.04 7.70
C VAL A 44 24.69 -14.57 7.17
N GLU A 45 25.18 -15.17 6.07
CA GLU A 45 26.40 -14.71 5.39
C GLU A 45 26.26 -13.26 4.89
N MET A 46 25.11 -12.91 4.30
CA MET A 46 24.78 -11.54 3.89
C MET A 46 24.80 -10.60 5.09
N ALA A 47 24.14 -10.96 6.19
CA ALA A 47 24.11 -10.15 7.40
C ALA A 47 25.53 -9.99 8.01
N ARG A 48 26.36 -11.04 8.00
CA ARG A 48 27.72 -11.00 8.54
C ARG A 48 28.71 -10.15 7.73
N ARG A 49 28.35 -9.74 6.50
CA ARG A 49 29.18 -8.77 5.72
C ARG A 49 29.20 -7.41 6.40
N VAL A 50 28.14 -7.08 7.15
CA VAL A 50 28.04 -5.87 7.94
C VAL A 50 28.65 -6.12 9.32
N SER A 51 29.61 -5.33 9.74
CA SER A 51 30.19 -5.46 11.08
C SER A 51 29.22 -5.02 12.18
N LYS A 52 29.38 -5.52 13.40
CA LYS A 52 28.49 -5.19 14.53
C LYS A 52 28.38 -3.67 14.79
N ARG A 53 29.46 -2.92 14.56
CA ARG A 53 29.46 -1.45 14.76
C ARG A 53 28.68 -0.71 13.66
N GLU A 54 28.64 -1.28 12.47
CA GLU A 54 27.96 -0.70 11.31
C GLU A 54 26.43 -0.87 11.38
N TYR A 55 25.94 -1.78 12.24
CA TYR A 55 24.52 -1.89 12.55
C TYR A 55 23.98 -0.74 13.43
N ILE A 56 24.84 -0.07 14.22
CA ILE A 56 24.39 0.97 15.14
C ILE A 56 23.61 2.09 14.43
N PRO A 57 24.11 2.67 13.31
CA PRO A 57 23.37 3.72 12.60
C PRO A 57 22.05 3.22 12.00
N MET A 58 21.99 1.97 11.50
CA MET A 58 20.75 1.36 11.03
C MET A 58 19.73 1.23 12.17
N LEU A 59 20.16 0.68 13.31
CA LEU A 59 19.29 0.55 14.48
C LEU A 59 18.79 1.91 14.98
N ALA A 60 19.65 2.93 14.95
CA ALA A 60 19.24 4.29 15.28
C ALA A 60 18.17 4.81 14.31
N ALA A 61 18.31 4.59 12.99
CA ALA A 61 17.30 4.97 12.01
C ALA A 61 15.96 4.27 12.27
N VAL A 62 15.98 2.96 12.55
CA VAL A 62 14.79 2.16 12.87
C VAL A 62 14.14 2.64 14.16
N LEU A 63 14.91 2.89 15.23
CA LEU A 63 14.36 3.34 16.50
C LEU A 63 13.73 4.73 16.39
N VAL A 64 14.40 5.66 15.66
CA VAL A 64 13.86 7.00 15.39
C VAL A 64 12.56 6.90 14.57
N PHE A 65 12.52 6.04 13.54
CA PHE A 65 11.32 5.79 12.76
C PHE A 65 10.16 5.32 13.63
N ILE A 66 10.37 4.27 14.42
CA ILE A 66 9.34 3.72 15.32
C ILE A 66 8.87 4.77 16.32
N ALA A 67 9.82 5.51 16.94
CA ALA A 67 9.48 6.54 17.92
C ALA A 67 8.62 7.65 17.30
N ILE A 68 9.01 8.17 16.14
CA ILE A 68 8.23 9.21 15.44
C ILE A 68 6.87 8.66 15.02
N ALA A 69 6.81 7.46 14.45
CA ALA A 69 5.56 6.84 14.04
C ALA A 69 4.60 6.65 15.22
N LEU A 70 5.09 6.18 16.38
CA LEU A 70 4.26 5.95 17.56
C LEU A 70 3.79 7.23 18.24
N ILE A 71 4.64 8.28 18.26
CA ILE A 71 4.36 9.52 19.01
C ILE A 71 3.55 10.50 18.17
N PHE A 72 3.87 10.64 16.88
CA PHE A 72 3.36 11.72 16.05
C PHE A 72 2.38 11.28 14.95
N VAL A 73 2.35 9.99 14.58
CA VAL A 73 1.43 9.51 13.54
C VAL A 73 0.20 8.87 14.18
N THR A 74 -0.95 9.49 14.01
CA THR A 74 -2.21 8.92 14.47
C THR A 74 -2.59 7.70 13.63
N PRO A 75 -2.84 6.52 14.26
CA PRO A 75 -3.33 5.36 13.52
C PRO A 75 -4.73 5.64 12.98
N THR A 76 -4.89 5.50 11.68
CA THR A 76 -6.19 5.75 11.03
C THR A 76 -6.22 5.12 9.64
N PHE A 77 -7.42 4.86 9.12
CA PHE A 77 -7.60 4.57 7.71
C PHE A 77 -7.29 5.81 6.87
N MET A 78 -6.42 5.67 5.89
CA MET A 78 -6.05 6.74 4.95
C MET A 78 -6.92 6.70 3.70
N ILE A 79 -7.25 5.49 3.24
CA ILE A 79 -8.09 5.21 2.09
C ILE A 79 -9.21 4.32 2.57
N TYR A 80 -10.15 4.93 3.17
CA TYR A 80 -11.20 4.33 3.95
C TYR A 80 -11.80 3.04 3.33
N ASN A 81 -12.20 3.08 2.06
CA ASN A 81 -12.88 1.94 1.43
C ASN A 81 -11.96 0.73 1.24
N ASP A 82 -10.76 0.94 0.72
CA ASP A 82 -9.84 -0.18 0.44
C ASP A 82 -9.41 -0.87 1.73
N GLU A 83 -9.03 -0.10 2.75
CA GLU A 83 -8.40 -0.63 3.95
C GLU A 83 -9.33 -1.52 4.77
N TYR A 84 -10.57 -1.08 5.04
CA TYR A 84 -11.49 -1.94 5.80
C TYR A 84 -11.95 -3.17 5.01
N ILE A 85 -11.96 -3.10 3.67
CA ILE A 85 -12.27 -4.26 2.82
C ILE A 85 -11.19 -5.33 2.97
N TYR A 86 -9.91 -4.97 2.98
CA TYR A 86 -8.84 -5.93 3.24
C TYR A 86 -9.00 -6.60 4.60
N GLY A 87 -9.27 -5.83 5.66
CA GLY A 87 -9.54 -6.37 6.98
C GLY A 87 -10.78 -7.27 7.03
N ALA A 88 -11.84 -6.94 6.29
CA ALA A 88 -13.04 -7.76 6.18
C ALA A 88 -12.76 -9.10 5.46
N ILE A 89 -11.96 -9.08 4.39
CA ILE A 89 -11.50 -10.30 3.70
C ILE A 89 -10.64 -11.14 4.65
N ALA A 90 -9.74 -10.51 5.41
CA ALA A 90 -8.93 -11.19 6.42
C ALA A 90 -9.80 -11.90 7.47
N LYS A 91 -10.86 -11.23 7.95
CA LYS A 91 -11.85 -11.82 8.84
C LYS A 91 -12.59 -13.00 8.19
N SER A 92 -12.99 -12.85 6.91
CA SER A 92 -13.64 -13.93 6.16
C SER A 92 -12.74 -15.15 5.97
N MET A 93 -11.44 -14.95 5.76
CA MET A 93 -10.46 -16.05 5.71
C MET A 93 -10.43 -16.88 7.00
N ILE A 94 -10.61 -16.24 8.17
CA ILE A 94 -10.57 -16.90 9.47
C ILE A 94 -11.86 -17.65 9.78
N TYR A 95 -13.01 -17.00 9.59
CA TYR A 95 -14.29 -17.55 10.05
C TYR A 95 -15.03 -18.34 8.96
N ASN A 96 -14.88 -17.94 7.70
CA ASN A 96 -15.60 -18.56 6.58
C ASN A 96 -14.68 -19.43 5.70
N HIS A 97 -13.36 -19.36 5.90
CA HIS A 97 -12.36 -20.02 5.04
C HIS A 97 -12.45 -19.58 3.57
N LEU A 98 -12.75 -18.31 3.34
CA LEU A 98 -12.97 -17.70 2.02
C LEU A 98 -12.14 -16.41 1.88
N ALA A 99 -11.45 -16.28 0.75
CA ALA A 99 -10.69 -15.08 0.40
C ALA A 99 -11.59 -14.08 -0.36
N GLY A 100 -12.69 -13.67 0.24
CA GLY A 100 -13.69 -12.83 -0.40
C GLY A 100 -14.36 -11.82 0.52
N ILE A 101 -15.05 -10.86 -0.09
CA ILE A 101 -15.85 -9.84 0.60
C ILE A 101 -17.17 -10.48 1.03
N CYS A 102 -17.61 -10.17 2.24
CA CYS A 102 -18.89 -10.54 2.79
C CYS A 102 -19.87 -9.36 2.65
N SER A 103 -20.88 -9.49 1.81
CA SER A 103 -21.88 -8.44 1.57
C SER A 103 -23.14 -8.57 2.42
N PHE A 104 -23.38 -9.78 2.95
CA PHE A 104 -24.42 -10.07 3.94
C PHE A 104 -23.86 -11.02 5.00
N SER A 105 -23.91 -10.61 6.27
CA SER A 105 -23.35 -11.39 7.37
C SER A 105 -24.28 -11.49 8.56
N SER A 106 -24.15 -12.61 9.27
CA SER A 106 -24.69 -12.85 10.60
C SER A 106 -23.51 -12.93 11.56
N GLY A 107 -23.23 -11.84 12.27
CA GLY A 107 -22.08 -11.72 13.16
C GLY A 107 -20.73 -11.95 12.45
N ASN A 108 -20.09 -13.07 12.73
CA ASN A 108 -18.78 -13.41 12.17
C ASN A 108 -18.85 -14.22 10.86
N TYR A 109 -20.04 -14.65 10.45
CA TYR A 109 -20.22 -15.55 9.32
C TYR A 109 -20.94 -14.86 8.18
N CYS A 110 -20.47 -15.12 6.96
CA CYS A 110 -21.17 -14.69 5.76
C CYS A 110 -22.40 -15.54 5.52
N VAL A 111 -23.49 -14.94 5.07
CA VAL A 111 -24.63 -15.68 4.54
C VAL A 111 -24.20 -16.34 3.22
N PRO A 112 -24.40 -17.66 3.06
CA PRO A 112 -23.95 -18.37 1.87
C PRO A 112 -24.44 -17.75 0.56
N GLY A 113 -23.53 -17.59 -0.41
CA GLY A 113 -23.83 -17.00 -1.71
C GLY A 113 -23.79 -15.48 -1.75
N THR A 114 -23.37 -14.84 -0.65
CA THR A 114 -23.20 -13.37 -0.59
C THR A 114 -21.75 -12.94 -0.59
N GLU A 115 -20.83 -13.88 -0.72
CA GLU A 115 -19.40 -13.65 -0.83
C GLU A 115 -19.01 -13.28 -2.26
N GLY A 116 -18.13 -12.31 -2.40
CA GLY A 116 -17.62 -11.85 -3.69
C GLY A 116 -16.10 -11.76 -3.75
N LEU A 117 -15.54 -12.02 -4.93
CA LEU A 117 -14.12 -11.76 -5.17
C LEU A 117 -13.89 -10.25 -5.27
N PHE A 118 -12.93 -9.75 -4.51
CA PHE A 118 -12.54 -8.35 -4.59
C PHE A 118 -11.65 -8.10 -5.83
N HIS A 119 -11.67 -6.89 -6.36
CA HIS A 119 -10.83 -6.51 -7.51
C HIS A 119 -9.33 -6.41 -7.21
N GLN A 120 -8.97 -6.41 -5.92
CA GLN A 120 -7.58 -6.45 -5.47
C GLN A 120 -7.23 -7.87 -5.01
N PRO A 121 -5.96 -8.29 -5.17
CA PRO A 121 -5.48 -9.58 -4.70
C PRO A 121 -5.54 -9.68 -3.18
N THR A 122 -5.50 -10.89 -2.67
CA THR A 122 -5.80 -11.23 -1.28
C THR A 122 -4.57 -11.40 -0.38
N GLY A 123 -3.35 -11.31 -0.94
CA GLY A 123 -2.10 -11.54 -0.20
C GLY A 123 -1.88 -10.60 0.99
N TRP A 124 -2.32 -9.34 0.91
CA TRP A 124 -2.29 -8.43 2.06
C TRP A 124 -3.29 -8.87 3.13
N SER A 125 -4.54 -9.13 2.75
CA SER A 125 -5.57 -9.65 3.66
C SER A 125 -5.14 -10.95 4.34
N PHE A 126 -4.37 -11.79 3.67
CA PHE A 126 -3.85 -13.03 4.26
C PHE A 126 -2.86 -12.75 5.41
N ILE A 127 -1.98 -11.75 5.28
CA ILE A 127 -1.08 -11.35 6.38
C ILE A 127 -1.88 -10.74 7.53
N GLU A 128 -2.91 -9.94 7.24
CA GLU A 128 -3.82 -9.43 8.26
C GLU A 128 -4.57 -10.57 8.96
N ALA A 129 -5.00 -11.60 8.23
CA ALA A 129 -5.63 -12.78 8.81
C ALA A 129 -4.68 -13.51 9.78
N ILE A 130 -3.40 -13.68 9.43
CA ILE A 130 -2.40 -14.24 10.35
C ILE A 130 -2.28 -13.37 11.61
N ALA A 131 -2.22 -12.05 11.47
CA ALA A 131 -2.16 -11.14 12.61
C ALA A 131 -3.43 -11.23 13.48
N PHE A 132 -4.60 -11.31 12.86
CA PHE A 132 -5.89 -11.48 13.55
C PHE A 132 -6.00 -12.83 14.28
N LEU A 133 -5.42 -13.92 13.77
CA LEU A 133 -5.36 -15.20 14.48
C LEU A 133 -4.57 -15.11 15.79
N ILE A 134 -3.57 -14.22 15.87
CA ILE A 134 -2.73 -14.04 17.05
C ILE A 134 -3.36 -13.06 18.04
N THR A 135 -3.96 -11.95 17.57
CA THR A 135 -4.38 -10.82 18.41
C THR A 135 -5.90 -10.67 18.53
N GLY A 136 -6.65 -11.46 17.77
CA GLY A 136 -8.08 -11.26 17.52
C GLY A 136 -8.35 -10.23 16.41
N VAL A 137 -9.57 -10.27 15.87
CA VAL A 137 -10.00 -9.35 14.80
C VAL A 137 -10.24 -7.97 15.41
N LYS A 138 -9.29 -7.07 15.22
CA LYS A 138 -9.31 -5.71 15.77
C LYS A 138 -8.63 -4.75 14.80
N ILE A 139 -9.23 -3.58 14.57
CA ILE A 139 -8.64 -2.53 13.72
C ILE A 139 -7.24 -2.09 14.17
N PRO A 140 -6.95 -1.89 15.49
CA PRO A 140 -5.60 -1.55 15.92
C PRO A 140 -4.53 -2.58 15.55
N THR A 141 -4.91 -3.86 15.35
CA THR A 141 -3.99 -4.90 14.85
C THR A 141 -3.50 -4.59 13.44
N MET A 142 -4.38 -4.11 12.56
CA MET A 142 -4.03 -3.73 11.18
C MET A 142 -2.99 -2.61 11.19
N PHE A 143 -3.20 -1.57 11.99
CA PHE A 143 -2.27 -0.44 12.12
C PHE A 143 -0.93 -0.85 12.75
N GLY A 144 -0.96 -1.75 13.73
CA GLY A 144 0.25 -2.31 14.35
C GLY A 144 1.06 -3.17 13.37
N LEU A 145 0.37 -4.01 12.60
CA LEU A 145 0.98 -4.82 11.54
C LEU A 145 1.66 -3.94 10.49
N GLN A 146 1.00 -2.87 10.06
CA GLN A 146 1.54 -1.92 9.09
C GLN A 146 2.85 -1.29 9.58
N LEU A 147 2.93 -0.93 10.85
CA LEU A 147 4.16 -0.40 11.44
C LEU A 147 5.31 -1.43 11.38
N ILE A 148 5.01 -2.71 11.62
CA ILE A 148 6.00 -3.80 11.51
C ILE A 148 6.49 -3.90 10.05
N ILE A 149 5.58 -3.94 9.09
CA ILE A 149 5.90 -4.02 7.65
C ILE A 149 6.75 -2.83 7.20
N SER A 150 6.37 -1.63 7.62
CA SER A 150 7.13 -0.41 7.30
C SER A 150 8.53 -0.43 7.92
N THR A 151 8.65 -0.92 9.15
CA THR A 151 9.94 -1.10 9.83
C THR A 151 10.84 -2.10 9.06
N LEU A 152 10.27 -3.20 8.60
CA LEU A 152 11.00 -4.16 7.78
C LEU A 152 11.47 -3.53 6.45
N ALA A 153 10.69 -2.69 5.81
CA ALA A 153 11.10 -1.97 4.61
C ALA A 153 12.30 -1.04 4.88
N VAL A 154 12.32 -0.32 6.03
CA VAL A 154 13.45 0.50 6.47
C VAL A 154 14.72 -0.34 6.71
N ILE A 155 14.57 -1.56 7.22
CA ILE A 155 15.69 -2.49 7.39
C ILE A 155 16.17 -3.04 6.03
N LEU A 156 15.25 -3.41 5.14
CA LEU A 156 15.58 -4.01 3.84
C LEU A 156 16.34 -3.04 2.93
N ILE A 157 15.97 -1.76 2.90
CA ILE A 157 16.69 -0.77 2.10
C ILE A 157 18.16 -0.61 2.55
N PHE A 158 18.45 -0.77 3.85
CA PHE A 158 19.83 -0.79 4.35
C PHE A 158 20.62 -1.90 3.64
N TYR A 159 20.11 -3.11 3.60
CA TYR A 159 20.81 -4.23 2.97
C TYR A 159 20.93 -4.07 1.46
N VAL A 160 19.89 -3.55 0.79
CA VAL A 160 19.94 -3.25 -0.65
C VAL A 160 21.04 -2.23 -0.95
N ALA A 161 21.07 -1.13 -0.23
CA ALA A 161 22.07 -0.08 -0.42
C ALA A 161 23.49 -0.57 -0.05
N TYR A 162 23.61 -1.37 1.02
CA TYR A 162 24.89 -1.96 1.41
C TYR A 162 25.41 -2.94 0.36
N ASP A 163 24.55 -3.78 -0.22
CA ASP A 163 24.96 -4.71 -1.27
C ASP A 163 25.41 -3.99 -2.57
N MET A 164 24.86 -2.80 -2.82
CA MET A 164 25.22 -1.98 -3.99
C MET A 164 26.56 -1.25 -3.84
N PHE A 165 26.85 -0.72 -2.64
CA PHE A 165 27.96 0.22 -2.42
C PHE A 165 29.02 -0.29 -1.44
N GLU A 166 28.74 -1.32 -0.68
CA GLU A 166 29.61 -1.87 0.38
C GLU A 166 30.04 -0.79 1.41
N ASP A 167 29.18 0.23 1.60
CA ASP A 167 29.38 1.34 2.54
C ASP A 167 28.16 1.47 3.46
N TYR A 168 28.38 1.16 4.75
CA TYR A 168 27.33 1.22 5.76
C TYR A 168 26.78 2.63 5.99
N ARG A 169 27.57 3.68 5.70
CA ARG A 169 27.15 5.08 5.87
C ARG A 169 26.07 5.41 4.85
N ILE A 170 26.29 5.02 3.58
CA ILE A 170 25.30 5.15 2.50
C ILE A 170 24.06 4.34 2.85
N ALA A 171 24.23 3.10 3.29
CA ALA A 171 23.14 2.20 3.64
C ALA A 171 22.28 2.75 4.79
N ALA A 172 22.91 3.20 5.88
CA ALA A 172 22.22 3.74 7.05
C ALA A 172 21.49 5.05 6.73
N LEU A 173 22.10 5.95 5.95
CA LEU A 173 21.44 7.19 5.54
C LEU A 173 20.27 6.90 4.58
N SER A 174 20.37 5.88 3.71
CA SER A 174 19.25 5.45 2.85
C SER A 174 18.05 5.00 3.68
N SER A 175 18.30 4.20 4.73
CA SER A 175 17.25 3.82 5.69
C SER A 175 16.64 5.02 6.39
N PHE A 176 17.49 5.97 6.82
CA PHE A 176 17.03 7.16 7.51
C PHE A 176 16.21 8.09 6.59
N ILE A 177 16.63 8.30 5.33
CA ILE A 177 15.88 9.12 4.36
C ILE A 177 14.53 8.47 4.05
N LEU A 178 14.48 7.16 3.81
CA LEU A 178 13.22 6.45 3.59
C LEU A 178 12.30 6.61 4.80
N ALA A 179 12.82 6.37 6.00
CA ALA A 179 12.10 6.52 7.27
C ALA A 179 11.57 7.96 7.48
N MET A 180 12.35 8.96 7.06
CA MET A 180 12.00 10.38 7.19
C MET A 180 11.30 10.95 5.95
N THR A 181 10.88 10.12 5.01
CA THR A 181 10.02 10.56 3.91
C THR A 181 8.60 10.74 4.44
N PRO A 182 8.01 11.95 4.38
CA PRO A 182 6.71 12.24 5.01
C PRO A 182 5.60 11.30 4.56
N VAL A 183 5.49 11.03 3.25
CA VAL A 183 4.51 10.08 2.69
C VAL A 183 4.71 8.67 3.28
N PHE A 184 5.95 8.18 3.34
CA PHE A 184 6.24 6.86 3.92
C PHE A 184 5.88 6.80 5.41
N MET A 185 6.19 7.87 6.17
CA MET A 185 5.86 7.99 7.59
C MET A 185 4.34 8.00 7.81
N ARG A 186 3.59 8.74 6.98
CA ARG A 186 2.13 8.82 7.06
C ARG A 186 1.49 7.43 6.94
N TYR A 187 1.89 6.65 5.91
CA TYR A 187 1.31 5.33 5.68
C TYR A 187 1.84 4.25 6.62
N ALA A 188 2.83 4.53 7.45
CA ALA A 188 3.37 3.57 8.41
C ALA A 188 2.38 3.11 9.49
N ARG A 189 1.28 3.83 9.71
CA ARG A 189 0.22 3.50 10.66
C ARG A 189 -1.18 3.55 10.03
N SER A 190 -1.29 3.19 8.77
CA SER A 190 -2.55 2.94 8.07
C SER A 190 -2.78 1.42 7.92
N ALA A 191 -3.61 0.99 6.99
CA ALA A 191 -3.78 -0.43 6.67
C ALA A 191 -3.70 -0.69 5.14
N VAL A 192 -3.00 0.21 4.40
CA VAL A 192 -2.89 0.11 2.95
C VAL A 192 -1.94 -1.00 2.51
N PRO A 193 -2.25 -1.74 1.44
CA PRO A 193 -1.39 -2.81 0.92
C PRO A 193 -0.09 -2.30 0.30
N ASP A 194 -0.01 -1.01 -0.02
CA ASP A 194 1.11 -0.38 -0.73
C ASP A 194 2.44 -0.51 0.02
N MET A 195 2.39 -0.41 1.36
CA MET A 195 3.58 -0.60 2.20
C MET A 195 4.05 -2.06 2.19
N SER A 196 3.13 -3.02 2.17
CA SER A 196 3.49 -4.43 2.05
C SER A 196 4.07 -4.73 0.66
N THR A 197 3.51 -4.13 -0.39
CA THR A 197 4.05 -4.21 -1.76
C THR A 197 5.49 -3.65 -1.81
N ALA A 198 5.74 -2.51 -1.16
CA ALA A 198 7.07 -1.92 -1.09
C ALA A 198 8.04 -2.82 -0.30
N MET A 199 7.63 -3.37 0.84
CA MET A 199 8.46 -4.24 1.68
C MET A 199 8.81 -5.55 0.97
N PHE A 200 7.82 -6.27 0.42
CA PHE A 200 8.08 -7.51 -0.32
C PHE A 200 8.83 -7.25 -1.63
N GLY A 201 8.60 -6.11 -2.28
CA GLY A 201 9.38 -5.66 -3.42
C GLY A 201 10.86 -5.47 -3.09
N LEU A 202 11.18 -4.80 -1.99
CA LEU A 202 12.55 -4.66 -1.48
C LEU A 202 13.17 -6.02 -1.12
N LEU A 203 12.39 -6.92 -0.51
CA LEU A 203 12.84 -8.27 -0.21
C LEU A 203 13.16 -9.06 -1.49
N SER A 204 12.30 -8.96 -2.51
CA SER A 204 12.51 -9.60 -3.81
C SER A 204 13.80 -9.13 -4.48
N ILE A 205 14.03 -7.81 -4.48
CA ILE A 205 15.25 -7.19 -5.03
C ILE A 205 16.48 -7.70 -4.28
N LEU A 206 16.46 -7.65 -2.95
CA LEU A 206 17.57 -8.09 -2.12
C LEU A 206 17.91 -9.57 -2.32
N LEU A 207 16.90 -10.44 -2.34
CA LEU A 207 17.08 -11.87 -2.57
C LEU A 207 17.60 -12.18 -3.99
N LEU A 208 17.13 -11.43 -5.00
CA LEU A 208 17.66 -11.59 -6.35
C LEU A 208 19.12 -11.13 -6.44
N MET A 209 19.47 -9.99 -5.81
CA MET A 209 20.87 -9.52 -5.73
C MET A 209 21.75 -10.56 -5.04
N GLU A 210 21.29 -11.12 -3.91
CA GLU A 210 22.02 -12.18 -3.22
C GLU A 210 22.12 -13.48 -4.06
N TYR A 211 21.08 -13.85 -4.81
CA TYR A 211 21.18 -14.96 -5.78
C TYR A 211 22.23 -14.67 -6.85
N MET A 212 22.24 -13.46 -7.39
CA MET A 212 23.22 -13.06 -8.41
C MET A 212 24.66 -13.10 -7.90
N ARG A 213 24.86 -12.90 -6.59
CA ARG A 213 26.15 -12.97 -5.91
C ARG A 213 26.52 -14.42 -5.53
N SER A 214 25.66 -15.09 -4.80
CA SER A 214 25.94 -16.42 -4.22
C SER A 214 25.81 -17.58 -5.21
N LYS A 215 25.00 -17.38 -6.27
CA LYS A 215 24.60 -18.41 -7.25
C LYS A 215 23.92 -19.64 -6.61
N ARG A 216 23.40 -19.52 -5.40
CA ARG A 216 22.66 -20.60 -4.72
C ARG A 216 21.23 -20.63 -5.21
N PHE A 217 20.83 -21.70 -5.89
CA PHE A 217 19.50 -21.83 -6.50
C PHE A 217 18.34 -21.56 -5.52
N VAL A 218 18.46 -22.03 -4.27
CA VAL A 218 17.44 -21.86 -3.24
C VAL A 218 17.18 -20.39 -2.92
N VAL A 219 18.21 -19.53 -2.95
CA VAL A 219 18.04 -18.08 -2.78
C VAL A 219 17.25 -17.49 -3.95
N GLY A 220 17.49 -17.99 -5.16
CA GLY A 220 16.68 -17.64 -6.34
C GLY A 220 15.22 -18.07 -6.19
N VAL A 221 14.97 -19.25 -5.64
CA VAL A 221 13.61 -19.72 -5.31
C VAL A 221 12.93 -18.78 -4.31
N ALA A 222 13.64 -18.37 -3.25
CA ALA A 222 13.12 -17.39 -2.30
C ALA A 222 12.79 -16.04 -2.97
N ALA A 223 13.64 -15.59 -3.91
CA ALA A 223 13.37 -14.38 -4.69
C ALA A 223 12.11 -14.52 -5.55
N VAL A 224 11.88 -15.69 -6.18
CA VAL A 224 10.65 -15.96 -6.95
C VAL A 224 9.42 -15.90 -6.06
N PHE A 225 9.42 -16.58 -4.91
CA PHE A 225 8.27 -16.54 -3.99
C PHE A 225 8.01 -15.13 -3.46
N ALA A 226 9.06 -14.38 -3.09
CA ALA A 226 8.92 -12.98 -2.66
C ALA A 226 8.34 -12.11 -3.79
N THR A 227 8.77 -12.33 -5.05
CA THR A 227 8.26 -11.61 -6.22
C THR A 227 6.77 -11.87 -6.44
N VAL A 228 6.37 -13.13 -6.45
CA VAL A 228 4.96 -13.49 -6.64
C VAL A 228 4.14 -12.98 -5.47
N TYR A 229 4.66 -13.07 -4.24
CA TYR A 229 3.98 -12.50 -3.08
C TYR A 229 3.80 -10.99 -3.18
N THR A 230 4.80 -10.25 -3.69
CA THR A 230 4.65 -8.81 -4.00
C THR A 230 3.46 -8.56 -4.93
N MET A 231 3.30 -9.40 -5.97
CA MET A 231 2.19 -9.29 -6.93
C MET A 231 0.83 -9.62 -6.30
N THR A 232 0.77 -10.45 -5.25
CA THR A 232 -0.48 -10.81 -4.57
C THR A 232 -0.88 -9.82 -3.47
N THR A 233 0.00 -8.91 -3.06
CA THR A 233 -0.36 -7.87 -2.07
C THR A 233 -1.22 -6.78 -2.70
N LYS A 234 -1.01 -6.47 -4.00
CA LYS A 234 -1.76 -5.46 -4.75
C LYS A 234 -1.67 -5.72 -6.26
N VAL A 235 -2.69 -5.34 -7.03
CA VAL A 235 -2.73 -5.52 -8.49
C VAL A 235 -1.50 -4.93 -9.18
N ASP A 236 -1.08 -3.75 -8.78
CA ASP A 236 0.07 -3.06 -9.35
C ASP A 236 1.43 -3.57 -8.83
N GLY A 237 1.43 -4.51 -7.89
CA GLY A 237 2.66 -5.22 -7.48
C GLY A 237 3.40 -5.92 -8.64
N VAL A 238 2.74 -6.10 -9.78
CA VAL A 238 3.37 -6.59 -11.03
C VAL A 238 4.53 -5.71 -11.50
N ILE A 239 4.58 -4.43 -11.09
CA ILE A 239 5.66 -3.50 -11.41
C ILE A 239 7.03 -3.97 -10.89
N ILE A 240 7.06 -4.92 -9.96
CA ILE A 240 8.29 -5.53 -9.50
C ILE A 240 9.05 -6.25 -10.64
N ILE A 241 8.34 -6.76 -11.66
CA ILE A 241 8.97 -7.50 -12.77
C ILE A 241 9.98 -6.66 -13.55
N PRO A 242 9.63 -5.47 -14.10
CA PRO A 242 10.62 -4.64 -14.80
C PRO A 242 11.76 -4.18 -13.88
N ILE A 243 11.51 -4.01 -12.57
CA ILE A 243 12.56 -3.68 -11.60
C ILE A 243 13.54 -4.86 -11.46
N LEU A 244 13.07 -6.08 -11.30
CA LEU A 244 13.91 -7.27 -11.23
C LEU A 244 14.66 -7.54 -12.54
N MET A 245 14.04 -7.24 -13.67
CA MET A 245 14.73 -7.27 -14.96
C MET A 245 15.90 -6.27 -14.99
N SER A 246 15.75 -5.08 -14.42
CA SER A 246 16.87 -4.13 -14.30
C SER A 246 18.02 -4.67 -13.43
N VAL A 247 17.72 -5.41 -12.36
CA VAL A 247 18.73 -6.12 -11.56
C VAL A 247 19.46 -7.16 -12.41
N LEU A 248 18.73 -7.98 -13.15
CA LEU A 248 19.33 -9.00 -14.04
C LEU A 248 20.23 -8.40 -15.13
N LEU A 249 19.80 -7.30 -15.73
CA LEU A 249 20.54 -6.62 -16.79
C LEU A 249 21.81 -5.94 -16.27
N THR A 250 21.77 -5.41 -15.07
CA THR A 250 22.88 -4.63 -14.50
C THR A 250 23.91 -5.50 -13.77
N TYR A 251 23.48 -6.61 -13.14
CA TYR A 251 24.41 -7.56 -12.56
C TYR A 251 25.04 -8.43 -13.65
N LYS A 252 26.33 -8.18 -13.94
CA LYS A 252 27.09 -8.97 -14.92
C LYS A 252 27.03 -10.47 -14.56
N TYR A 253 26.20 -11.18 -15.30
CA TYR A 253 26.27 -12.62 -15.33
C TYR A 253 27.52 -13.01 -16.12
N ASN A 254 28.58 -13.43 -15.45
CA ASN A 254 29.75 -13.97 -16.15
C ASN A 254 29.40 -15.35 -16.72
N PHE A 255 28.77 -15.35 -17.88
CA PHE A 255 28.50 -16.57 -18.67
C PHE A 255 29.78 -17.13 -19.31
N SER A 256 30.93 -17.00 -18.65
CA SER A 256 32.19 -17.54 -19.16
C SER A 256 32.57 -18.85 -18.49
N GLY A 257 33.02 -19.81 -19.27
CA GLY A 257 33.54 -21.09 -18.81
C GLY A 257 32.50 -22.20 -18.63
N ARG A 258 32.93 -23.36 -18.13
CA ARG A 258 32.09 -24.58 -17.96
C ARG A 258 30.87 -24.41 -17.07
N LYS A 259 30.90 -23.46 -16.13
CA LYS A 259 29.79 -23.15 -15.20
C LYS A 259 28.69 -22.28 -15.83
N ALA A 260 28.93 -21.67 -16.99
CA ALA A 260 27.96 -20.79 -17.64
C ALA A 260 26.65 -21.48 -18.01
N LYS A 261 26.74 -22.71 -18.54
CA LYS A 261 25.55 -23.50 -18.89
C LYS A 261 24.70 -23.84 -17.66
N SER A 262 25.33 -24.26 -16.56
CA SER A 262 24.62 -24.56 -15.30
C SER A 262 23.91 -23.33 -14.74
N GLN A 263 24.53 -22.15 -14.79
CA GLN A 263 23.94 -20.90 -14.34
C GLN A 263 22.78 -20.46 -15.23
N LEU A 264 22.90 -20.66 -16.55
CA LEU A 264 21.82 -20.37 -17.49
C LEU A 264 20.61 -21.28 -17.23
N TYR A 265 20.84 -22.59 -17.03
CA TYR A 265 19.76 -23.53 -16.68
C TYR A 265 19.10 -23.17 -15.33
N SER A 266 19.90 -22.76 -14.34
CA SER A 266 19.38 -22.29 -13.06
C SER A 266 18.48 -21.06 -13.23
N LEU A 267 18.92 -20.07 -14.02
CA LEU A 267 18.11 -18.87 -14.29
C LEU A 267 16.84 -19.23 -15.07
N LEU A 268 16.94 -20.08 -16.11
CA LEU A 268 15.78 -20.54 -16.88
C LEU A 268 14.78 -21.27 -15.98
N ALA A 269 15.26 -22.15 -15.09
CA ALA A 269 14.41 -22.84 -14.13
C ALA A 269 13.69 -21.88 -13.18
N LEU A 270 14.35 -20.79 -12.73
CA LEU A 270 13.72 -19.76 -11.91
C LEU A 270 12.68 -18.95 -12.69
N VAL A 271 12.92 -18.65 -13.97
CA VAL A 271 11.93 -17.98 -14.83
C VAL A 271 10.71 -18.87 -15.06
N ILE A 272 10.91 -20.17 -15.31
CA ILE A 272 9.81 -21.14 -15.43
C ILE A 272 9.05 -21.23 -14.10
N LEU A 273 9.77 -21.31 -12.98
CA LEU A 273 9.16 -21.33 -11.64
C LEU A 273 8.34 -20.05 -11.38
N LEU A 274 8.87 -18.89 -11.74
CA LEU A 274 8.16 -17.61 -11.62
C LEU A 274 6.85 -17.63 -12.42
N PHE A 275 6.89 -18.14 -13.64
CA PHE A 275 5.70 -18.27 -14.46
C PHE A 275 4.69 -19.25 -13.87
N VAL A 276 5.13 -20.44 -13.44
CA VAL A 276 4.25 -21.47 -12.86
C VAL A 276 3.63 -21.01 -11.56
N VAL A 277 4.45 -20.47 -10.64
CA VAL A 277 3.96 -19.99 -9.33
C VAL A 277 3.14 -18.70 -9.48
N GLY A 278 3.48 -17.83 -10.41
CA GLY A 278 2.77 -16.57 -10.67
C GLY A 278 1.53 -16.72 -11.55
N PHE A 279 1.31 -17.88 -12.19
CA PHE A 279 0.20 -18.09 -13.12
C PHE A 279 -1.18 -17.79 -12.51
N PRO A 280 -1.51 -18.20 -11.27
CA PRO A 280 -2.79 -17.86 -10.66
C PRO A 280 -2.99 -16.34 -10.52
N GLN A 281 -1.93 -15.60 -10.24
CA GLN A 281 -2.01 -14.13 -10.16
C GLN A 281 -2.26 -13.49 -11.53
N ILE A 282 -1.72 -14.05 -12.60
CA ILE A 282 -2.03 -13.60 -13.97
C ILE A 282 -3.51 -13.85 -14.27
N MET A 283 -4.03 -15.02 -13.88
CA MET A 283 -5.46 -15.34 -14.02
C MET A 283 -6.34 -14.38 -13.21
N PHE A 284 -5.94 -14.06 -11.97
CA PHE A 284 -6.63 -13.06 -11.15
C PHE A 284 -6.73 -11.70 -11.87
N LEU A 285 -5.64 -11.21 -12.42
CA LEU A 285 -5.61 -9.92 -13.15
C LEU A 285 -6.54 -9.92 -14.37
N LEU A 286 -6.64 -11.05 -15.07
CA LEU A 286 -7.54 -11.19 -16.22
C LEU A 286 -9.01 -11.20 -15.79
N ILE A 287 -9.35 -11.91 -14.72
CA ILE A 287 -10.71 -11.97 -14.15
C ILE A 287 -11.12 -10.60 -13.60
N ALA A 288 -10.28 -10.00 -12.78
CA ALA A 288 -10.55 -8.69 -12.19
C ALA A 288 -10.77 -7.60 -13.26
N ASN A 289 -10.09 -7.71 -14.41
CA ASN A 289 -10.26 -6.80 -15.52
C ASN A 289 -11.58 -7.01 -16.28
N GLN A 290 -12.10 -8.25 -16.33
CA GLN A 290 -13.36 -8.56 -17.02
C GLN A 290 -14.61 -8.13 -16.22
N HIS A 291 -14.55 -8.21 -14.90
CA HIS A 291 -15.70 -7.93 -14.03
C HIS A 291 -15.87 -6.46 -13.65
N GLY A 292 -15.01 -5.56 -14.15
CA GLY A 292 -15.22 -4.11 -14.06
C GLY A 292 -15.35 -3.54 -12.64
N PHE A 293 -14.79 -4.20 -11.63
CA PHE A 293 -14.88 -3.77 -10.24
C PHE A 293 -14.28 -2.39 -10.03
N GLY A 294 -15.14 -1.40 -9.82
CA GLY A 294 -14.79 -0.06 -9.33
C GLY A 294 -14.33 0.96 -10.38
N VAL A 295 -14.24 0.60 -11.66
CA VAL A 295 -13.89 1.54 -12.76
C VAL A 295 -14.84 1.33 -13.91
N ASN A 296 -15.25 2.41 -14.59
CA ASN A 296 -16.11 2.35 -15.77
C ASN A 296 -15.61 1.26 -16.72
N PRO A 297 -16.37 0.16 -16.91
CA PRO A 297 -16.00 -0.89 -17.82
C PRO A 297 -15.99 -0.30 -19.24
N GLY A 298 -14.81 -0.14 -19.82
CA GLY A 298 -14.67 0.44 -21.17
C GLY A 298 -13.61 1.53 -21.30
N LEU A 299 -13.14 2.11 -20.19
CA LEU A 299 -11.99 3.02 -20.25
C LEU A 299 -10.67 2.25 -20.12
N PRO A 300 -9.70 2.49 -21.01
CA PRO A 300 -8.40 1.87 -20.89
C PRO A 300 -7.74 2.32 -19.57
N LYS A 301 -7.24 1.37 -18.77
CA LYS A 301 -6.52 1.70 -17.51
C LYS A 301 -5.21 2.42 -17.76
N PHE A 302 -4.65 2.30 -18.94
CA PHE A 302 -3.39 2.92 -19.37
C PHE A 302 -3.60 3.60 -20.71
N SER A 303 -3.29 4.88 -20.81
CA SER A 303 -3.42 5.63 -22.05
C SER A 303 -2.35 6.71 -22.19
N TYR A 304 -2.13 7.16 -23.43
CA TYR A 304 -1.26 8.29 -23.72
C TYR A 304 -1.86 9.61 -23.18
N SER A 305 -3.19 9.72 -23.16
CA SER A 305 -3.87 10.88 -22.57
C SER A 305 -3.62 10.97 -21.07
N ASP A 306 -3.68 9.83 -20.35
CA ASP A 306 -3.35 9.79 -18.93
C ASP A 306 -1.89 10.14 -18.69
N PHE A 307 -0.98 9.62 -19.53
CA PHE A 307 0.44 9.97 -19.46
C PHE A 307 0.66 11.47 -19.56
N THR A 308 0.07 12.14 -20.56
CA THR A 308 0.25 13.58 -20.75
C THR A 308 -0.40 14.41 -19.64
N TYR A 309 -1.51 13.95 -19.08
CA TYR A 309 -2.19 14.59 -17.96
C TYR A 309 -1.43 14.43 -16.63
N ASN A 310 -0.94 13.23 -16.34
CA ASN A 310 -0.29 12.91 -15.06
C ASN A 310 1.18 13.36 -15.01
N LEU A 311 1.86 13.45 -16.17
CA LEU A 311 3.30 13.76 -16.22
C LEU A 311 3.67 15.06 -15.50
N PRO A 312 3.01 16.22 -15.77
CA PRO A 312 3.36 17.45 -15.06
C PRO A 312 3.11 17.33 -13.55
N GLN A 313 2.04 16.68 -13.13
CA GLN A 313 1.71 16.49 -11.72
C GLN A 313 2.75 15.64 -11.01
N ASN A 314 3.15 14.52 -11.63
CA ASN A 314 4.15 13.62 -11.08
C ASN A 314 5.54 14.28 -11.02
N VAL A 315 5.92 15.06 -12.04
CA VAL A 315 7.16 15.83 -12.01
C VAL A 315 7.12 16.87 -10.89
N LEU A 316 6.04 17.64 -10.77
CA LEU A 316 5.90 18.65 -9.71
C LEU A 316 5.93 18.02 -8.31
N PHE A 317 5.33 16.84 -8.12
CA PHE A 317 5.42 16.09 -6.88
C PHE A 317 6.87 15.84 -6.46
N TRP A 318 7.70 15.31 -7.36
CA TRP A 318 9.11 15.00 -7.07
C TRP A 318 9.94 16.25 -6.75
N PHE A 319 9.53 17.41 -7.23
CA PHE A 319 10.18 18.69 -6.91
C PHE A 319 9.55 19.43 -5.72
N GLY A 320 8.64 18.80 -5.00
CA GLY A 320 8.01 19.38 -3.81
C GLY A 320 7.17 20.64 -4.11
N ALA A 321 6.70 20.78 -5.36
CA ALA A 321 5.94 21.94 -5.77
C ALA A 321 4.50 21.89 -5.26
N TYR A 322 3.99 23.02 -4.81
CA TYR A 322 2.58 23.20 -4.50
C TYR A 322 1.80 23.33 -5.79
N THR A 323 0.76 22.53 -5.96
CA THR A 323 -0.14 22.67 -7.10
C THR A 323 -1.55 22.98 -6.61
N TYR A 324 -2.17 23.98 -7.26
CA TYR A 324 -3.58 24.22 -7.12
C TYR A 324 -4.31 23.27 -8.08
N VAL A 325 -5.04 22.31 -7.54
CA VAL A 325 -5.96 21.52 -8.34
C VAL A 325 -7.32 22.19 -8.29
N VAL A 326 -7.72 22.79 -9.41
CA VAL A 326 -9.09 23.26 -9.59
C VAL A 326 -9.90 22.04 -10.00
N PHE A 327 -10.63 21.46 -9.06
CA PHE A 327 -11.63 20.47 -9.42
C PHE A 327 -12.78 21.17 -10.17
N PRO A 328 -13.22 20.64 -11.32
CA PRO A 328 -14.31 21.23 -12.10
C PRO A 328 -15.68 21.17 -11.36
N PHE A 329 -15.73 20.53 -10.21
CA PHE A 329 -16.92 20.40 -9.39
C PHE A 329 -16.98 21.52 -8.33
N LYS A 330 -17.79 22.55 -8.59
CA LYS A 330 -18.17 23.64 -7.67
C LYS A 330 -17.09 24.65 -7.27
N GLY A 331 -16.03 24.84 -8.07
CA GLY A 331 -15.11 25.99 -7.87
C GLY A 331 -14.30 25.99 -6.58
N VAL A 332 -14.10 24.82 -5.97
CA VAL A 332 -13.29 24.68 -4.76
C VAL A 332 -11.83 24.51 -5.14
N ASN A 333 -10.99 25.46 -4.75
CA ASN A 333 -9.55 25.41 -4.91
C ASN A 333 -8.95 24.70 -3.69
N TYR A 334 -8.40 23.51 -3.86
CA TYR A 334 -7.63 22.86 -2.81
C TYR A 334 -6.16 23.16 -2.98
N ILE A 335 -5.51 23.62 -1.89
CA ILE A 335 -4.06 23.72 -1.81
C ILE A 335 -3.56 22.41 -1.22
N TYR A 336 -2.83 21.62 -2.03
CA TYR A 336 -2.19 20.42 -1.52
C TYR A 336 -0.76 20.73 -1.13
N ASN A 337 -0.42 20.42 0.11
CA ASN A 337 0.96 20.35 0.53
C ASN A 337 1.57 19.06 -0.04
N VAL A 338 2.49 19.21 -0.97
CA VAL A 338 3.23 18.05 -1.49
C VAL A 338 4.15 17.53 -0.39
N GLU A 339 3.89 16.33 0.09
CA GLU A 339 4.61 15.70 1.20
C GLU A 339 5.90 15.01 0.73
N PHE A 340 6.62 15.63 -0.19
CA PHE A 340 7.90 15.11 -0.62
C PHE A 340 8.97 16.21 -0.61
N PRO A 341 10.10 15.99 0.10
CA PRO A 341 11.13 17.00 0.22
C PRO A 341 11.90 17.18 -1.08
N ILE A 342 11.88 18.38 -1.66
CA ILE A 342 12.67 18.72 -2.87
C ILE A 342 14.16 18.39 -2.69
N THR A 343 14.68 18.53 -1.48
CA THR A 343 16.08 18.23 -1.17
C THR A 343 16.45 16.79 -1.49
N TYR A 344 15.53 15.83 -1.29
CA TYR A 344 15.77 14.43 -1.63
C TYR A 344 15.95 14.23 -3.13
N THR A 345 15.11 14.87 -3.95
CA THR A 345 15.24 14.82 -5.41
C THR A 345 16.53 15.48 -5.89
N LEU A 346 16.86 16.66 -5.38
CA LEU A 346 18.08 17.37 -5.80
C LEU A 346 19.35 16.56 -5.46
N PHE A 347 19.43 15.98 -4.26
CA PHE A 347 20.53 15.11 -3.89
C PHE A 347 20.53 13.80 -4.68
N ALA A 348 19.37 13.24 -5.03
CA ALA A 348 19.29 12.05 -5.88
C ALA A 348 19.76 12.32 -7.31
N ILE A 349 19.35 13.44 -7.91
CA ILE A 349 19.84 13.86 -9.24
C ILE A 349 21.37 14.04 -9.19
N LEU A 350 21.88 14.72 -8.16
CA LEU A 350 23.31 14.87 -7.97
C LEU A 350 24.00 13.51 -7.82
N GLY A 351 23.40 12.57 -7.09
CA GLY A 351 23.90 11.20 -6.94
C GLY A 351 23.98 10.47 -8.29
N ALA A 352 22.96 10.61 -9.13
CA ALA A 352 22.98 10.03 -10.48
C ALA A 352 24.09 10.63 -11.35
N ILE A 353 24.27 11.95 -11.31
CA ILE A 353 25.36 12.65 -12.04
C ILE A 353 26.73 12.17 -11.55
N LEU A 354 26.91 12.02 -10.23
CA LEU A 354 28.16 11.58 -9.64
C LEU A 354 28.46 10.10 -9.96
N LEU A 355 27.46 9.21 -9.98
CA LEU A 355 27.62 7.82 -10.42
C LEU A 355 28.02 7.76 -11.90
N PHE A 356 27.41 8.60 -12.75
CA PHE A 356 27.80 8.71 -14.16
C PHE A 356 29.25 9.17 -14.30
N ALA A 357 29.64 10.25 -13.62
CA ALA A 357 31.01 10.78 -13.64
C ALA A 357 32.03 9.76 -13.14
N LYS A 358 31.65 8.91 -12.18
CA LYS A 358 32.49 7.81 -11.67
C LYS A 358 32.49 6.57 -12.57
N LYS A 359 31.76 6.57 -13.68
CA LYS A 359 31.59 5.42 -14.57
C LYS A 359 31.00 4.18 -13.87
N ASN A 360 30.28 4.39 -12.73
CA ASN A 360 29.54 3.33 -12.04
C ASN A 360 28.17 3.15 -12.70
N TYR A 361 28.20 2.81 -13.99
CA TYR A 361 26.99 2.68 -14.82
C TYR A 361 26.06 1.57 -14.33
N ARG A 362 26.58 0.56 -13.65
CA ARG A 362 25.79 -0.54 -13.11
C ARG A 362 24.78 -0.02 -12.07
N ASN A 363 25.28 0.63 -11.03
CA ASN A 363 24.44 1.12 -9.95
C ASN A 363 23.54 2.27 -10.43
N LEU A 364 24.06 3.12 -11.33
CA LEU A 364 23.27 4.18 -11.96
C LEU A 364 22.08 3.58 -12.75
N ALA A 365 22.34 2.64 -13.65
CA ALA A 365 21.31 2.03 -14.48
C ALA A 365 20.25 1.31 -13.62
N LEU A 366 20.68 0.57 -12.59
CA LEU A 366 19.75 -0.11 -11.69
C LEU A 366 18.80 0.89 -11.01
N LEU A 367 19.33 1.94 -10.39
CA LEU A 367 18.52 2.90 -9.63
C LEU A 367 17.62 3.75 -10.53
N VAL A 368 18.14 4.17 -11.71
CA VAL A 368 17.36 4.95 -12.67
C VAL A 368 16.26 4.10 -13.31
N LEU A 369 16.56 2.87 -13.75
CA LEU A 369 15.55 1.98 -14.33
C LEU A 369 14.50 1.58 -13.31
N TRP A 370 14.89 1.34 -12.05
CA TRP A 370 13.93 1.10 -10.98
C TRP A 370 12.97 2.28 -10.79
N PHE A 371 13.51 3.49 -10.66
CA PHE A 371 12.68 4.69 -10.54
C PHE A 371 11.76 4.88 -11.76
N LEU A 372 12.33 4.78 -12.97
CA LEU A 372 11.59 4.97 -14.21
C LEU A 372 10.50 3.92 -14.41
N ALA A 373 10.72 2.67 -14.03
CA ALA A 373 9.70 1.63 -14.12
C ALA A 373 8.43 2.04 -13.37
N ILE A 374 8.57 2.54 -12.14
CA ILE A 374 7.44 2.99 -11.33
C ILE A 374 6.87 4.29 -11.87
N PHE A 375 7.72 5.25 -12.17
CA PHE A 375 7.31 6.57 -12.64
C PHE A 375 6.50 6.49 -13.94
N LEU A 376 6.98 5.75 -14.94
CA LEU A 376 6.30 5.60 -16.22
C LEU A 376 5.01 4.81 -16.11
N PHE A 377 5.01 3.75 -15.28
CA PHE A 377 3.81 2.94 -15.05
C PHE A 377 2.67 3.79 -14.51
N TYR A 378 2.90 4.49 -13.38
CA TYR A 378 1.84 5.29 -12.78
C TYR A 378 1.54 6.56 -13.57
N THR A 379 2.51 7.16 -14.25
CA THR A 379 2.23 8.30 -15.13
C THR A 379 1.28 7.92 -16.28
N SER A 380 1.33 6.67 -16.75
CA SER A 380 0.44 6.16 -17.81
C SER A 380 -0.90 5.62 -17.27
N TYR A 381 -1.05 5.48 -15.96
CA TYR A 381 -2.24 4.91 -15.33
C TYR A 381 -3.33 5.98 -15.12
N TYR A 382 -4.62 5.64 -15.34
CA TYR A 382 -5.72 6.61 -15.27
C TYR A 382 -5.83 7.36 -13.93
N ALA A 383 -5.48 6.70 -12.82
CA ALA A 383 -5.47 7.27 -11.46
C ALA A 383 -4.04 7.51 -10.94
N GLY A 384 -3.04 7.56 -11.83
CA GLY A 384 -1.63 7.62 -11.45
C GLY A 384 -1.06 9.03 -11.30
N GLY A 385 -1.87 10.07 -11.39
CA GLY A 385 -1.44 11.44 -11.11
C GLY A 385 -1.23 11.64 -9.61
N ALA A 386 -0.08 12.19 -9.23
CA ALA A 386 0.25 12.44 -7.82
C ALA A 386 -0.75 13.36 -7.09
N LEU A 387 -1.58 14.06 -7.83
CA LEU A 387 -2.64 14.97 -7.32
C LEU A 387 -4.04 14.47 -7.67
N TYR A 388 -4.16 13.30 -8.26
CA TYR A 388 -5.44 12.66 -8.48
C TYR A 388 -6.09 12.33 -7.14
N SER A 389 -7.40 12.34 -7.04
CA SER A 389 -8.12 11.97 -5.82
C SER A 389 -7.65 12.68 -4.54
N ASN A 390 -7.24 13.96 -4.64
CA ASN A 390 -6.85 14.76 -3.48
C ASN A 390 -5.52 14.36 -2.81
N GLY A 391 -4.61 13.74 -3.54
CA GLY A 391 -3.26 13.41 -3.07
C GLY A 391 -3.13 12.03 -2.43
N ASP A 392 -4.17 11.19 -2.45
CA ASP A 392 -4.10 9.84 -1.88
C ASP A 392 -3.28 8.89 -2.75
N ASP A 393 -3.24 9.13 -4.04
CA ASP A 393 -2.54 8.25 -4.97
C ASP A 393 -1.01 8.40 -4.92
N ILE A 394 -0.50 9.31 -4.09
CA ILE A 394 0.93 9.41 -3.74
C ILE A 394 1.49 8.08 -3.19
N ARG A 395 0.65 7.26 -2.55
CA ARG A 395 1.00 5.92 -2.05
C ARG A 395 1.61 5.01 -3.12
N TYR A 396 1.23 5.19 -4.38
CA TYR A 396 1.73 4.40 -5.49
C TYR A 396 3.26 4.55 -5.70
N PHE A 397 3.85 5.63 -5.24
CA PHE A 397 5.28 5.87 -5.34
C PHE A 397 6.12 5.32 -4.18
N LEU A 398 5.52 4.61 -3.20
CA LEU A 398 6.23 4.16 -2.00
C LEU A 398 7.49 3.34 -2.32
N LEU A 399 7.43 2.45 -3.32
CA LEU A 399 8.60 1.68 -3.76
C LEU A 399 9.62 2.54 -4.53
N ALA A 400 9.23 3.68 -5.11
CA ALA A 400 10.13 4.62 -5.81
C ALA A 400 10.98 5.46 -4.85
N PHE A 401 10.57 5.59 -3.59
CA PHE A 401 11.37 6.33 -2.61
C PHE A 401 12.70 5.63 -2.30
N ALA A 402 12.78 4.32 -2.47
CA ALA A 402 14.00 3.57 -2.22
C ALA A 402 15.18 4.00 -3.13
N PRO A 403 15.08 4.00 -4.47
CA PRO A 403 16.19 4.46 -5.33
C PRO A 403 16.53 5.93 -5.11
N ILE A 404 15.56 6.80 -4.80
CA ILE A 404 15.81 8.21 -4.45
C ILE A 404 16.62 8.31 -3.16
N SER A 405 16.24 7.57 -2.11
CA SER A 405 16.96 7.55 -0.83
C SER A 405 18.40 7.07 -0.99
N ILE A 406 18.62 6.04 -1.82
CA ILE A 406 19.96 5.49 -2.08
C ILE A 406 20.83 6.50 -2.85
N LEU A 407 20.29 7.12 -3.89
CA LEU A 407 21.02 8.13 -4.68
C LEU A 407 21.37 9.36 -3.84
N ALA A 408 20.42 9.86 -3.03
CA ALA A 408 20.64 11.00 -2.16
C ALA A 408 21.72 10.71 -1.08
N SER A 409 21.71 9.50 -0.53
CA SER A 409 22.73 9.07 0.42
C SER A 409 24.10 8.96 -0.21
N PHE A 410 24.17 8.40 -1.42
CA PHE A 410 25.41 8.31 -2.17
C PHE A 410 26.03 9.69 -2.43
N SER A 411 25.24 10.66 -2.91
CA SER A 411 25.75 12.02 -3.17
C SER A 411 26.28 12.70 -1.91
N THR A 412 25.58 12.53 -0.79
CA THR A 412 25.96 13.11 0.51
C THR A 412 27.34 12.63 0.94
N PHE A 413 27.56 11.31 0.96
CA PHE A 413 28.86 10.77 1.38
C PHE A 413 29.94 10.95 0.33
N TYR A 414 29.60 10.98 -0.94
CA TYR A 414 30.57 11.31 -1.98
C TYR A 414 31.13 12.73 -1.81
N ILE A 415 30.26 13.73 -1.57
CA ILE A 415 30.70 15.12 -1.32
C ILE A 415 31.55 15.18 -0.05
N TYR A 416 31.13 14.51 1.00
CA TYR A 416 31.87 14.44 2.26
C TYR A 416 33.27 13.85 2.07
N ASP A 417 33.40 12.72 1.37
CA ASP A 417 34.68 12.05 1.15
C ASP A 417 35.58 12.88 0.20
N ALA A 418 34.99 13.54 -0.81
CA ALA A 418 35.73 14.47 -1.68
C ALA A 418 36.29 15.66 -0.90
N TYR A 419 35.50 16.20 0.03
CA TYR A 419 35.96 17.26 0.94
C TYR A 419 37.10 16.77 1.82
N GLN A 420 37.00 15.60 2.45
CA GLN A 420 38.05 15.03 3.27
C GLN A 420 39.36 14.86 2.51
N LYS A 421 39.29 14.35 1.28
CA LYS A 421 40.45 14.21 0.38
C LYS A 421 41.11 15.56 0.08
N LYS A 422 40.28 16.58 -0.25
CA LYS A 422 40.78 17.94 -0.50
C LYS A 422 41.41 18.56 0.72
N ALA A 423 40.80 18.42 1.91
CA ALA A 423 41.36 18.91 3.18
C ALA A 423 42.68 18.22 3.55
N GLN A 424 42.88 16.96 3.15
CA GLN A 424 44.14 16.24 3.28
C GLN A 424 45.20 16.81 2.35
N LEU A 425 44.88 17.09 1.08
CA LEU A 425 45.79 17.69 0.13
C LEU A 425 46.22 19.11 0.48
N MET A 426 45.36 19.84 1.21
CA MET A 426 45.66 21.18 1.73
C MET A 426 46.52 21.14 3.02
N HIS A 427 46.99 19.98 3.44
CA HIS A 427 47.82 19.76 4.64
C HIS A 427 47.23 20.35 5.93
N LEU A 428 45.90 20.39 6.06
CA LEU A 428 45.24 20.87 7.26
C LEU A 428 45.61 20.00 8.47
N PRO A 429 45.88 20.61 9.66
CA PRO A 429 46.14 19.87 10.88
C PRO A 429 45.02 18.83 11.14
N GLN A 430 45.39 17.64 11.61
CA GLN A 430 44.48 16.53 11.81
C GLN A 430 43.22 16.90 12.63
N GLN A 431 43.41 17.68 13.70
CA GLN A 431 42.31 18.13 14.55
C GLN A 431 41.36 19.10 13.80
N MET A 432 41.93 20.03 13.02
CA MET A 432 41.17 20.97 12.21
C MET A 432 40.40 20.24 11.10
N ARG A 433 41.06 19.30 10.41
CA ARG A 433 40.43 18.44 9.38
C ARG A 433 39.25 17.67 9.96
N LYS A 434 39.41 17.05 11.15
CA LYS A 434 38.29 16.32 11.79
C LYS A 434 37.11 17.25 12.11
N ARG A 435 37.36 18.43 12.69
CA ARG A 435 36.29 19.40 13.02
C ARG A 435 35.57 19.89 11.77
N THR A 436 36.30 20.34 10.75
CA THR A 436 35.68 20.85 9.53
C THR A 436 34.93 19.76 8.76
N SER A 437 35.42 18.52 8.75
CA SER A 437 34.70 17.38 8.15
C SER A 437 33.36 17.11 8.85
N ILE A 438 33.33 17.17 10.18
CA ILE A 438 32.07 17.01 10.94
C ILE A 438 31.12 18.16 10.58
N ILE A 439 31.59 19.40 10.52
CA ILE A 439 30.78 20.57 10.17
C ILE A 439 30.19 20.37 8.77
N VAL A 440 30.98 19.98 7.76
CA VAL A 440 30.51 19.75 6.40
C VAL A 440 29.45 18.65 6.37
N LEU A 441 29.69 17.52 7.04
CA LEU A 441 28.69 16.45 7.11
C LEU A 441 27.40 16.93 7.78
N THR A 442 27.51 17.65 8.89
CA THR A 442 26.34 18.21 9.60
C THR A 442 25.54 19.16 8.69
N ILE A 443 26.20 20.06 7.95
CA ILE A 443 25.55 20.97 7.01
C ILE A 443 24.83 20.17 5.92
N LEU A 444 25.48 19.16 5.31
CA LEU A 444 24.87 18.33 4.29
C LEU A 444 23.62 17.59 4.82
N LEU A 445 23.71 17.02 6.02
CA LEU A 445 22.57 16.34 6.65
C LEU A 445 21.45 17.30 7.01
N VAL A 446 21.76 18.49 7.52
CA VAL A 446 20.75 19.52 7.82
C VAL A 446 20.04 19.95 6.55
N ILE A 447 20.77 20.28 5.47
CA ILE A 447 20.15 20.65 4.18
C ILE A 447 19.28 19.51 3.65
N LEU A 448 19.77 18.28 3.68
CA LEU A 448 19.06 17.13 3.17
C LEU A 448 17.76 16.84 3.93
N LEU A 449 17.83 16.83 5.27
CA LEU A 449 16.75 16.27 6.11
C LEU A 449 15.78 17.35 6.64
N SER A 450 16.16 18.62 6.67
CA SER A 450 15.36 19.67 7.32
C SER A 450 13.95 19.81 6.75
N VAL A 451 13.81 19.77 5.42
CA VAL A 451 12.51 19.90 4.76
C VAL A 451 11.61 18.70 5.09
N GLY A 452 12.15 17.47 5.03
CA GLY A 452 11.40 16.26 5.37
C GLY A 452 10.95 16.25 6.83
N MET A 453 11.85 16.59 7.74
CA MET A 453 11.52 16.70 9.16
C MET A 453 10.47 17.78 9.42
N TYR A 454 10.61 18.95 8.81
CA TYR A 454 9.61 20.00 8.89
C TYR A 454 8.24 19.50 8.43
N GLN A 455 8.16 18.84 7.28
CA GLN A 455 6.91 18.30 6.74
C GLN A 455 6.30 17.22 7.66
N ILE A 456 7.13 16.33 8.27
CA ILE A 456 6.62 15.35 9.22
C ILE A 456 5.96 16.04 10.41
N PHE A 457 6.63 17.01 11.03
CA PHE A 457 6.11 17.65 12.25
C PHE A 457 4.98 18.66 11.99
N THR A 458 4.90 19.27 10.83
CA THR A 458 3.85 20.25 10.50
C THR A 458 2.68 19.63 9.75
N ILE A 459 2.92 18.63 8.91
CA ILE A 459 1.90 18.02 8.05
C ILE A 459 1.40 16.72 8.65
N VAL A 460 2.30 15.75 8.84
CA VAL A 460 1.92 14.40 9.27
C VAL A 460 1.44 14.37 10.72
N ALA A 461 2.09 15.14 11.60
CA ALA A 461 1.80 15.13 13.03
C ALA A 461 0.61 16.00 13.44
N GLN A 462 0.42 17.16 12.78
CA GLN A 462 -0.55 18.16 13.26
C GLN A 462 -1.95 17.96 12.70
N ASN A 463 -2.11 17.35 11.54
CA ASN A 463 -3.43 17.30 10.92
C ASN A 463 -3.62 16.08 9.99
N PRO A 464 -3.77 14.89 10.55
CA PRO A 464 -4.12 13.74 9.72
C PRO A 464 -5.46 13.97 8.97
N SER A 465 -6.30 14.95 9.42
CA SER A 465 -7.62 15.23 8.85
C SER A 465 -7.62 16.03 7.57
N GLN A 466 -6.64 16.89 7.34
CA GLN A 466 -6.63 17.76 6.17
C GLN A 466 -6.19 17.07 4.87
N TYR A 467 -5.61 15.87 4.98
CA TYR A 467 -4.95 15.16 3.86
C TYR A 467 -5.71 13.94 3.37
N PHE A 468 -6.99 13.81 3.74
CA PHE A 468 -7.82 12.73 3.24
C PHE A 468 -8.45 13.11 1.91
N ALA A 469 -8.39 12.18 0.97
CA ALA A 469 -9.07 12.26 -0.30
C ALA A 469 -10.56 12.55 -0.13
N PHE A 470 -11.13 11.97 0.91
CA PHE A 470 -12.55 11.99 1.14
C PHE A 470 -12.81 12.40 2.59
N ALA A 471 -12.74 13.70 2.87
CA ALA A 471 -13.04 14.22 4.21
C ALA A 471 -14.37 13.69 4.78
N GLY A 472 -15.37 13.45 3.90
CA GLY A 472 -16.64 12.85 4.28
C GLY A 472 -16.54 11.37 4.65
N GLU A 473 -15.67 10.60 4.03
CA GLU A 473 -15.45 9.20 4.40
C GLU A 473 -14.79 9.09 5.76
N ARG A 474 -13.87 9.99 6.07
CA ARG A 474 -13.29 10.07 7.38
C ARG A 474 -14.30 10.47 8.45
N ALA A 475 -15.14 11.49 8.18
CA ALA A 475 -16.20 11.87 9.10
C ALA A 475 -17.15 10.68 9.35
N SER A 476 -17.48 9.91 8.31
CA SER A 476 -18.25 8.66 8.44
C SER A 476 -17.52 7.64 9.33
N TRP A 477 -16.20 7.46 9.14
CA TRP A 477 -15.42 6.55 9.99
C TRP A 477 -15.39 7.03 11.44
N GLN A 478 -15.11 8.30 11.69
CA GLN A 478 -15.10 8.87 13.05
C GLN A 478 -16.44 8.73 13.75
N LEU A 479 -17.55 8.92 13.02
CA LEU A 479 -18.89 8.69 13.52
C LEU A 479 -19.09 7.23 13.92
N ILE A 480 -18.75 6.30 13.01
CA ILE A 480 -18.90 4.87 13.26
C ILE A 480 -18.00 4.44 14.42
N GLU A 481 -16.74 4.85 14.45
CA GLU A 481 -15.78 4.53 15.52
C GLU A 481 -16.27 5.00 16.89
N SER A 482 -16.88 6.19 16.95
CA SER A 482 -17.41 6.74 18.21
C SER A 482 -18.68 6.06 18.68
N TYR A 483 -19.49 5.48 17.79
CA TYR A 483 -20.84 5.06 18.14
C TYR A 483 -21.09 3.55 17.98
N TYR A 484 -20.31 2.80 17.20
CA TYR A 484 -20.61 1.40 16.90
C TYR A 484 -20.74 0.50 18.14
N HIS A 485 -20.10 0.85 19.24
CA HIS A 485 -20.22 0.15 20.51
C HIS A 485 -21.63 0.22 21.14
N ASN A 486 -22.40 1.27 20.80
CA ASN A 486 -23.76 1.46 21.29
C ASN A 486 -24.79 0.65 20.49
N ILE A 487 -24.40 0.10 19.34
CA ILE A 487 -25.23 -0.80 18.55
C ILE A 487 -25.12 -2.20 19.13
N PRO A 488 -26.22 -2.87 19.51
CA PRO A 488 -26.18 -4.23 20.04
C PRO A 488 -25.49 -5.20 19.05
N ALA A 489 -24.73 -6.15 19.59
CA ALA A 489 -23.93 -7.06 18.78
C ALA A 489 -24.76 -7.98 17.89
N ASP A 490 -25.97 -8.30 18.32
CA ASP A 490 -26.94 -9.18 17.67
C ASP A 490 -27.95 -8.44 16.76
N SER A 491 -27.80 -7.11 16.62
CA SER A 491 -28.65 -6.32 15.72
C SER A 491 -28.10 -6.33 14.28
N MET A 492 -28.99 -6.02 13.32
CA MET A 492 -28.66 -5.89 11.91
C MET A 492 -28.31 -4.44 11.54
N VAL A 493 -27.21 -4.25 10.81
CA VAL A 493 -26.86 -2.95 10.23
C VAL A 493 -27.05 -2.97 8.73
N VAL A 494 -27.93 -2.13 8.24
CA VAL A 494 -28.13 -1.86 6.83
C VAL A 494 -27.18 -0.76 6.39
N SER A 495 -26.31 -1.02 5.44
CA SER A 495 -25.26 -0.08 5.03
C SER A 495 -24.94 -0.20 3.55
N LEU A 496 -24.38 0.87 2.97
CA LEU A 496 -23.68 0.82 1.69
C LEU A 496 -22.24 0.26 1.83
N LYS A 497 -21.79 0.04 3.08
CA LYS A 497 -20.43 -0.44 3.41
C LYS A 497 -20.47 -1.68 4.33
N PRO A 498 -21.16 -2.77 3.95
CA PRO A 498 -21.28 -3.96 4.78
C PRO A 498 -19.92 -4.52 5.27
N PRO A 499 -18.83 -4.53 4.45
CA PRO A 499 -17.55 -5.07 4.92
C PRO A 499 -16.99 -4.38 6.15
N LEU A 500 -17.24 -3.06 6.33
CA LEU A 500 -16.83 -2.34 7.53
C LEU A 500 -17.56 -2.84 8.77
N TRP A 501 -18.89 -2.96 8.70
CA TRP A 501 -19.72 -3.43 9.82
C TRP A 501 -19.44 -4.89 10.14
N TYR A 502 -19.21 -5.70 9.10
CA TYR A 502 -18.73 -7.07 9.25
C TYR A 502 -17.39 -7.11 10.00
N LEU A 503 -16.41 -6.28 9.62
CA LEU A 503 -15.11 -6.18 10.31
C LEU A 503 -15.29 -5.81 11.80
N LEU A 504 -16.23 -4.90 12.11
CA LEU A 504 -16.58 -4.48 13.46
C LEU A 504 -17.39 -5.52 14.25
N GLY A 505 -17.69 -6.68 13.68
CA GLY A 505 -18.39 -7.77 14.35
C GLY A 505 -19.90 -7.60 14.44
N ARG A 506 -20.50 -6.81 13.53
CA ARG A 506 -21.95 -6.63 13.43
C ARG A 506 -22.53 -7.45 12.29
N SER A 507 -23.77 -7.95 12.48
CA SER A 507 -24.54 -8.46 11.35
C SER A 507 -24.82 -7.31 10.39
N THR A 508 -24.68 -7.52 9.09
CA THR A 508 -24.81 -6.43 8.12
C THR A 508 -25.31 -6.93 6.78
N ILE A 509 -26.04 -6.07 6.07
CA ILE A 509 -26.51 -6.31 4.72
C ILE A 509 -26.35 -5.07 3.86
N TYR A 510 -26.08 -5.26 2.57
CA TYR A 510 -26.05 -4.18 1.60
C TYR A 510 -27.44 -3.58 1.39
N THR A 511 -27.56 -2.25 1.45
CA THR A 511 -28.87 -1.55 1.40
C THR A 511 -29.74 -1.95 0.22
N SER A 512 -29.15 -2.18 -0.97
CA SER A 512 -29.89 -2.60 -2.16
C SER A 512 -30.34 -4.06 -2.13
N TRP A 513 -29.88 -4.89 -1.21
CA TRP A 513 -30.17 -6.33 -1.18
C TRP A 513 -31.36 -6.68 -0.31
N ILE A 514 -31.85 -5.76 0.52
CA ILE A 514 -33.01 -6.00 1.41
C ILE A 514 -34.27 -6.40 0.63
N THR A 515 -34.41 -5.89 -0.58
CA THR A 515 -35.56 -6.17 -1.46
C THR A 515 -35.36 -7.39 -2.34
N ILE A 516 -34.26 -8.12 -2.20
CA ILE A 516 -34.01 -9.33 -2.98
C ILE A 516 -34.69 -10.51 -2.27
N PRO A 517 -35.70 -11.19 -2.89
CA PRO A 517 -36.51 -12.20 -2.19
C PRO A 517 -35.73 -13.34 -1.53
N GLN A 518 -34.59 -13.73 -2.12
CA GLN A 518 -33.73 -14.78 -1.57
C GLN A 518 -33.07 -14.41 -0.23
N TYR A 519 -32.96 -13.12 0.08
CA TYR A 519 -32.33 -12.63 1.33
C TYR A 519 -33.35 -12.04 2.29
N GLU A 520 -34.62 -11.85 1.88
CA GLU A 520 -35.66 -11.22 2.68
C GLU A 520 -35.95 -12.03 3.96
N GLN A 521 -36.14 -13.34 3.83
CA GLN A 521 -36.39 -14.21 4.98
C GLN A 521 -35.22 -14.23 5.98
N GLU A 522 -33.98 -14.30 5.47
CA GLU A 522 -32.78 -14.28 6.33
C GLU A 522 -32.61 -12.91 6.97
N PHE A 523 -32.89 -11.83 6.26
CA PHE A 523 -32.90 -10.47 6.81
C PHE A 523 -33.94 -10.33 7.93
N GLU A 524 -35.17 -10.84 7.75
CA GLU A 524 -36.22 -10.81 8.78
C GLU A 524 -35.79 -11.57 10.04
N ASN A 525 -35.22 -12.76 9.89
CA ASN A 525 -34.71 -13.56 11.01
C ASN A 525 -33.63 -12.82 11.81
N LEU A 526 -32.69 -12.19 11.12
CA LEU A 526 -31.55 -11.49 11.74
C LEU A 526 -31.91 -10.09 12.26
N SER A 527 -33.03 -9.52 11.82
CA SER A 527 -33.51 -8.19 12.24
C SER A 527 -34.34 -8.21 13.53
N ALA A 528 -34.63 -9.38 14.11
CA ALA A 528 -35.46 -9.53 15.30
C ALA A 528 -34.97 -8.72 16.51
N ASN A 529 -33.67 -8.50 16.65
CA ASN A 529 -33.04 -7.75 17.74
C ASN A 529 -32.81 -6.26 17.43
N GLY A 530 -33.39 -5.78 16.34
CA GLY A 530 -33.34 -4.40 15.90
C GLY A 530 -32.50 -4.18 14.65
N VAL A 531 -32.92 -3.18 13.89
CA VAL A 531 -32.28 -2.78 12.64
C VAL A 531 -31.75 -1.36 12.78
N TYR A 532 -30.53 -1.15 12.31
CA TYR A 532 -29.86 0.14 12.27
C TYR A 532 -29.49 0.48 10.82
N PHE A 533 -29.56 1.75 10.47
CA PHE A 533 -29.21 2.23 9.15
C PHE A 533 -28.02 3.19 9.24
N ASP A 534 -26.94 2.85 8.52
CA ASP A 534 -25.77 3.67 8.36
C ASP A 534 -25.95 4.61 7.16
N TYR A 535 -26.31 5.86 7.45
CA TYR A 535 -26.43 6.96 6.49
C TYR A 535 -25.08 7.66 6.33
N GLY A 536 -24.20 7.06 5.53
CA GLY A 536 -22.89 7.63 5.23
C GLY A 536 -22.96 8.72 4.15
N ILE A 537 -21.82 9.36 3.86
CA ILE A 537 -21.72 10.43 2.85
C ILE A 537 -22.24 10.02 1.47
N SER A 538 -22.12 8.76 1.10
CA SER A 538 -22.65 8.26 -0.18
C SER A 538 -24.17 8.26 -0.27
N CYS A 539 -24.87 8.46 0.86
CA CYS A 539 -26.31 8.59 0.93
C CYS A 539 -26.77 10.05 0.75
N ASP A 540 -25.88 11.02 0.91
CA ASP A 540 -26.25 12.42 0.95
C ASP A 540 -26.60 12.97 -0.44
N GLU A 541 -27.67 13.75 -0.50
CA GLU A 541 -28.13 14.39 -1.75
C GLU A 541 -27.16 15.48 -2.23
N GLY A 542 -26.43 16.14 -1.35
CA GLY A 542 -25.41 17.12 -1.69
C GLY A 542 -24.20 16.48 -2.40
N ALA A 543 -23.89 15.21 -2.06
CA ALA A 543 -22.90 14.39 -2.75
C ALA A 543 -23.43 13.74 -4.04
N ARG A 544 -24.68 13.99 -4.42
CA ARG A 544 -25.43 13.36 -5.51
C ARG A 544 -24.76 13.44 -6.86
N ALA A 545 -24.00 14.50 -7.13
CA ALA A 545 -23.26 14.64 -8.40
C ALA A 545 -22.23 13.52 -8.62
N TYR A 546 -21.69 12.95 -7.53
CA TYR A 546 -20.70 11.88 -7.56
C TYR A 546 -21.32 10.49 -7.28
N TYR A 547 -22.36 10.43 -6.42
CA TYR A 547 -22.97 9.19 -5.92
C TYR A 547 -24.47 9.06 -6.29
N GLN A 548 -24.91 9.53 -7.47
CA GLN A 548 -26.33 9.60 -7.83
C GLN A 548 -27.12 8.31 -7.58
N SER A 549 -26.55 7.15 -7.94
CA SER A 549 -27.22 5.87 -7.79
C SER A 549 -27.32 5.44 -6.31
N THR A 550 -26.32 5.70 -5.51
CA THR A 550 -26.27 5.31 -4.10
C THR A 550 -27.13 6.21 -3.22
N ALA A 551 -27.16 7.51 -3.47
CA ALA A 551 -28.03 8.45 -2.78
C ALA A 551 -29.52 8.10 -3.01
N ALA A 552 -29.89 7.69 -4.23
CA ALA A 552 -31.24 7.24 -4.54
C ALA A 552 -31.65 5.98 -3.75
N ILE A 553 -30.73 5.01 -3.57
CA ILE A 553 -30.97 3.80 -2.78
C ILE A 553 -31.22 4.16 -1.31
N CYS A 554 -30.43 5.06 -0.74
CA CYS A 554 -30.61 5.51 0.63
C CYS A 554 -31.92 6.29 0.83
N ALA A 555 -32.27 7.17 -0.12
CA ALA A 555 -33.51 7.93 -0.08
C ALA A 555 -34.73 7.00 -0.15
N ASP A 556 -34.70 5.98 -1.03
CA ASP A 556 -35.75 4.96 -1.12
C ASP A 556 -35.90 4.17 0.19
N PHE A 557 -34.77 3.78 0.82
CA PHE A 557 -34.79 3.12 2.11
C PHE A 557 -35.43 3.98 3.19
N MET A 558 -35.02 5.24 3.32
CA MET A 558 -35.56 6.18 4.31
C MET A 558 -37.06 6.48 4.07
N ALA A 559 -37.50 6.53 2.81
CA ALA A 559 -38.92 6.73 2.49
C ALA A 559 -39.81 5.53 2.85
N LYS A 560 -39.24 4.31 2.80
CA LYS A 560 -39.99 3.07 3.09
C LYS A 560 -40.01 2.70 4.58
N HIS A 561 -39.12 3.26 5.37
CA HIS A 561 -38.97 2.89 6.78
C HIS A 561 -39.09 4.11 7.70
N LYS A 562 -39.79 3.94 8.81
CA LYS A 562 -39.78 4.91 9.91
C LYS A 562 -38.45 4.79 10.64
N THR A 563 -37.70 5.88 10.72
CA THR A 563 -36.37 5.91 11.33
C THR A 563 -36.29 6.95 12.44
N GLU A 564 -35.49 6.67 13.45
CA GLU A 564 -35.16 7.57 14.55
C GLU A 564 -33.66 7.84 14.52
N PRO A 565 -33.21 9.10 14.44
CA PRO A 565 -31.80 9.40 14.46
C PRO A 565 -31.21 9.15 15.84
N LEU A 566 -30.11 8.39 15.90
CA LEU A 566 -29.39 8.13 17.14
C LEU A 566 -28.21 9.10 17.29
N ILE A 567 -27.50 9.33 16.22
CA ILE A 567 -26.43 10.31 16.14
C ILE A 567 -26.40 10.89 14.73
N ILE A 568 -26.29 12.19 14.67
CA ILE A 568 -26.18 12.94 13.42
C ILE A 568 -24.99 13.89 13.56
N LEU A 569 -24.09 13.86 12.61
CA LEU A 569 -23.02 14.85 12.47
C LEU A 569 -23.29 15.69 11.23
N PRO A 570 -23.52 17.00 11.38
CA PRO A 570 -23.45 17.91 10.25
C PRO A 570 -21.99 17.91 9.76
N PHE A 571 -21.82 17.71 8.49
CA PHE A 571 -20.53 17.77 7.85
C PHE A 571 -20.52 18.99 6.94
N ASP A 572 -20.01 20.09 7.50
CA ASP A 572 -19.75 21.33 6.75
C ASP A 572 -18.31 21.27 6.23
N LYS A 573 -18.16 21.11 4.94
CA LYS A 573 -16.92 21.41 4.25
C LYS A 573 -17.24 22.25 3.03
N ASP A 574 -17.03 23.55 3.14
CA ASP A 574 -16.95 24.51 2.03
C ASP A 574 -18.07 24.42 0.99
N SER A 575 -19.33 24.36 1.44
CA SER A 575 -20.54 24.33 0.60
C SER A 575 -21.31 23.01 0.46
N TRP A 576 -20.96 21.97 1.20
CA TRP A 576 -21.78 20.75 1.24
C TRP A 576 -22.47 20.71 2.61
N ASP A 577 -23.72 21.13 2.69
CA ASP A 577 -24.61 20.89 3.85
C ASP A 577 -24.93 19.39 3.88
N THR A 578 -23.94 18.55 4.17
CA THR A 578 -24.08 17.11 4.20
C THR A 578 -24.32 16.65 5.62
N VAL A 579 -25.22 15.70 5.78
CA VAL A 579 -25.54 15.07 7.06
C VAL A 579 -25.15 13.60 6.96
N ILE A 580 -24.34 13.15 7.90
CA ILE A 580 -24.07 11.73 8.08
C ILE A 580 -24.62 11.29 9.42
N GLY A 581 -25.14 10.07 9.53
CA GLY A 581 -25.77 9.64 10.78
C GLY A 581 -25.99 8.13 10.87
N ILE A 582 -26.30 7.69 12.08
CA ILE A 582 -26.77 6.35 12.36
C ILE A 582 -28.21 6.46 12.86
N TYR A 583 -29.11 5.71 12.25
CA TYR A 583 -30.53 5.72 12.52
C TYR A 583 -30.98 4.35 13.02
N LYS A 584 -31.89 4.34 13.99
CA LYS A 584 -32.64 3.13 14.36
C LYS A 584 -33.85 3.00 13.46
N VAL A 585 -34.07 1.85 12.90
CA VAL A 585 -35.26 1.54 12.09
C VAL A 585 -36.37 1.04 13.01
N LEU A 586 -37.51 1.72 12.99
CA LEU A 586 -38.66 1.44 13.87
C LEU A 586 -39.71 0.55 13.20
N GLY A 587 -39.62 0.31 11.88
CA GLY A 587 -40.54 -0.48 11.08
C GLY A 587 -40.92 0.17 9.75
N PRO A 588 -41.85 -0.41 9.00
CA PRO A 588 -42.33 0.18 7.75
C PRO A 588 -42.99 1.54 7.97
N ALA A 589 -42.81 2.46 7.04
CA ALA A 589 -43.38 3.81 7.13
C ALA A 589 -44.92 3.82 7.18
N ASN A 590 -45.60 2.82 6.57
CA ASN A 590 -47.05 2.73 6.48
C ASN A 590 -47.73 1.87 7.56
N ALA A 591 -47.03 1.40 8.59
CA ALA A 591 -47.58 0.56 9.65
C ALA A 591 -48.52 1.30 10.64
N SER A 592 -48.72 2.63 10.48
CA SER A 592 -49.49 3.43 11.45
C SER A 592 -51.01 3.42 11.24
N ASN A 593 -51.59 2.75 10.24
CA ASN A 593 -53.02 2.80 9.94
C ASN A 593 -53.75 1.46 9.97
N SER A 594 -53.17 0.39 10.49
CA SER A 594 -53.87 -0.92 10.52
C SER A 594 -54.33 -1.36 11.93
N SER A 595 -54.28 -0.48 12.93
CA SER A 595 -54.81 -0.76 14.27
C SER A 595 -55.76 0.34 14.74
N SER A 596 -56.89 0.46 14.08
CA SER A 596 -58.09 1.12 14.64
C SER A 596 -59.34 0.30 14.34
#